data_3baf77ac284f199af10d20faa86df5b6
#
_entry.id   3baf77ac284f199af10d20faa86df5b6
#
_cell.length_a   1.000
_cell.length_b   1.000
_cell.length_c   1.000
_cell.angle_alpha   90.00
_cell.angle_beta   90.00
_cell.angle_gamma   90.00
#
_symmetry.space_group_name_H-M   'P 1'
#
loop_
_entity.id
_entity.type
_entity.pdbx_description
1 polymer ?
#
loop_
_entity_poly.entity_id
_entity_poly.type
_entity_poly.pdbx_seq_one_letter_code
_entity_poly.pdbx_strand_id
1 'polypeptide(L)'
;HRWNQKTVFYEEASKVPFIMSYNNGKQLKSEVFVQSGIDVLPTICDFAGIPIPATSKGKSLASAFTQINQVPNRDYIVVSDQLSQGAPVNGQQLNPEGRMLRNKQFKYWIYNYGTQTEVLYDIVNDPGEMVNLINDPNYTTALKNCRAQLFSWATEYKDPFIKYLVN
;
A
#
# COMPACT_ATOMS: atom_id res chain seq x y z
N HIS A 1 9.85 -14.60 -7.02
CA HIS A 1 10.74 -13.83 -6.15
C HIS A 1 11.15 -14.66 -4.92
N ARG A 2 12.46 -14.85 -4.71
CA ARG A 2 13.00 -15.67 -3.61
C ARG A 2 13.53 -14.77 -2.50
N TRP A 3 12.65 -14.03 -1.85
CA TRP A 3 13.02 -13.22 -0.69
C TRP A 3 12.58 -13.89 0.61
N ASN A 4 13.35 -13.69 1.66
CA ASN A 4 13.04 -14.22 2.98
C ASN A 4 12.14 -13.22 3.73
N GLN A 5 11.02 -13.68 4.29
CA GLN A 5 10.08 -12.88 5.07
C GLN A 5 9.37 -11.75 4.27
N LYS A 6 8.67 -10.86 4.98
CA LYS A 6 7.92 -9.73 4.42
C LYS A 6 8.77 -8.46 4.37
N THR A 7 9.94 -8.55 3.75
CA THR A 7 10.92 -7.45 3.68
C THR A 7 10.88 -6.69 2.37
N VAL A 8 9.87 -6.96 1.54
CA VAL A 8 9.72 -6.39 0.20
C VAL A 8 8.25 -6.16 -0.11
N PHE A 9 7.98 -5.35 -1.12
CA PHE A 9 6.62 -4.95 -1.49
C PHE A 9 5.97 -5.81 -2.58
N TYR A 10 6.55 -6.92 -3.01
CA TYR A 10 5.91 -7.82 -3.97
C TYR A 10 4.55 -8.32 -3.50
N GLU A 11 3.65 -8.69 -4.45
CA GLU A 11 2.29 -9.14 -4.12
C GLU A 11 2.30 -10.29 -3.12
N GLU A 12 3.26 -11.21 -3.18
CA GLU A 12 3.40 -12.34 -2.25
C GLU A 12 3.63 -11.90 -0.78
N ALA A 13 4.17 -10.69 -0.59
CA ALA A 13 4.42 -10.15 0.74
C ALA A 13 3.38 -9.10 1.17
N SER A 14 2.85 -8.32 0.23
CA SER A 14 2.00 -7.16 0.53
C SER A 14 0.50 -7.43 0.35
N LYS A 15 0.12 -8.39 -0.50
CA LYS A 15 -1.27 -8.76 -0.73
C LYS A 15 -1.68 -9.89 0.21
N VAL A 16 -2.62 -9.60 1.10
CA VAL A 16 -3.15 -10.57 2.05
C VAL A 16 -4.64 -10.83 1.79
N PRO A 17 -5.14 -12.05 1.98
CA PRO A 17 -6.58 -12.30 1.98
C PRO A 17 -7.25 -11.45 3.05
N PHE A 18 -8.34 -10.77 2.69
CA PHE A 18 -9.16 -10.01 3.62
C PHE A 18 -10.60 -10.50 3.52
N ILE A 19 -11.05 -11.19 4.57
CA ILE A 19 -12.39 -11.78 4.63
C ILE A 19 -13.06 -11.25 5.87
N MET A 20 -14.26 -10.70 5.71
CA MET A 20 -15.11 -10.27 6.82
C MET A 20 -16.47 -10.96 6.72
N SER A 21 -17.02 -11.33 7.85
CA SER A 21 -18.37 -11.87 7.98
C SER A 21 -19.15 -11.04 8.97
N TYR A 22 -20.35 -10.67 8.62
CA TYR A 22 -21.28 -9.95 9.46
C TYR A 22 -22.65 -10.65 9.43
N ASN A 23 -23.33 -10.68 10.56
CA ASN A 23 -24.57 -11.41 10.77
C ASN A 23 -25.60 -11.11 9.65
N ASN A 24 -26.05 -12.15 8.94
CA ASN A 24 -26.97 -12.08 7.79
C ASN A 24 -26.46 -11.20 6.63
N GLY A 25 -25.18 -10.89 6.59
CA GLY A 25 -24.54 -10.16 5.49
C GLY A 25 -24.62 -10.92 4.16
N LYS A 26 -24.85 -10.18 3.07
CA LYS A 26 -24.77 -10.77 1.73
C LYS A 26 -23.33 -11.13 1.41
N GLN A 27 -23.13 -12.26 0.76
CA GLN A 27 -21.80 -12.57 0.18
C GLN A 27 -21.48 -11.58 -0.91
N LEU A 28 -20.44 -10.81 -0.73
CA LEU A 28 -19.96 -9.83 -1.70
C LEU A 28 -18.48 -10.10 -1.98
N LYS A 29 -18.13 -10.29 -3.24
CA LYS A 29 -16.75 -10.19 -3.70
C LYS A 29 -16.53 -8.75 -4.14
N SER A 30 -15.62 -8.04 -3.50
CA SER A 30 -15.33 -6.64 -3.81
C SER A 30 -13.87 -6.49 -4.23
N GLU A 31 -13.63 -5.62 -5.22
CA GLU A 31 -12.29 -5.23 -5.68
C GLU A 31 -11.83 -3.91 -5.06
N VAL A 32 -12.42 -3.54 -3.94
CA VAL A 32 -12.05 -2.33 -3.20
C VAL A 32 -10.69 -2.47 -2.57
N PHE A 33 -9.91 -1.42 -2.66
CA PHE A 33 -8.65 -1.35 -1.93
C PHE A 33 -8.89 -1.27 -0.42
N VAL A 34 -8.46 -2.30 0.29
CA VAL A 34 -8.49 -2.39 1.75
C VAL A 34 -7.06 -2.29 2.27
N GLN A 35 -6.84 -1.39 3.22
CA GLN A 35 -5.62 -1.34 4.01
C GLN A 35 -5.90 -1.98 5.36
N SER A 36 -5.71 -3.30 5.47
CA SER A 36 -6.09 -4.07 6.66
C SER A 36 -5.50 -3.53 7.97
N GLY A 37 -4.30 -2.96 7.92
CA GLY A 37 -3.64 -2.37 9.09
C GLY A 37 -4.35 -1.13 9.68
N ILE A 38 -5.18 -0.42 8.90
CA ILE A 38 -5.82 0.81 9.36
C ILE A 38 -7.34 0.81 9.22
N ASP A 39 -7.93 -0.04 8.36
CA ASP A 39 -9.36 -0.04 8.06
C ASP A 39 -10.18 -0.91 9.02
N VAL A 40 -9.54 -1.86 9.70
CA VAL A 40 -10.22 -2.76 10.64
C VAL A 40 -10.79 -1.99 11.82
N LEU A 41 -10.02 -1.10 12.44
CA LEU A 41 -10.46 -0.34 13.61
C LEU A 41 -11.71 0.52 13.32
N PRO A 42 -11.74 1.42 12.32
CA PRO A 42 -12.94 2.20 12.03
C PRO A 42 -14.14 1.33 11.64
N THR A 43 -13.91 0.19 11.00
CA THR A 43 -14.97 -0.75 10.65
C THR A 43 -15.62 -1.38 11.90
N ILE A 44 -14.80 -1.80 12.87
CA ILE A 44 -15.30 -2.33 14.14
C ILE A 44 -16.07 -1.25 14.92
N CYS A 45 -15.54 -0.02 14.97
CA CYS A 45 -16.22 1.09 15.64
C CYS A 45 -17.61 1.33 15.06
N ASP A 46 -17.75 1.37 13.72
CA ASP A 46 -19.06 1.54 13.07
C ASP A 46 -20.03 0.41 13.39
N PHE A 47 -19.58 -0.85 13.32
CA PHE A 47 -20.44 -1.97 13.68
C PHE A 47 -20.86 -1.96 15.15
N ALA A 48 -20.01 -1.45 16.04
CA ALA A 48 -20.28 -1.33 17.46
C ALA A 48 -21.11 -0.08 17.82
N GLY A 49 -21.33 0.83 16.87
CA GLY A 49 -22.01 2.11 17.11
C GLY A 49 -21.22 3.06 18.03
N ILE A 50 -19.90 2.94 18.05
CA ILE A 50 -19.02 3.81 18.84
C ILE A 50 -18.25 4.79 17.95
N PRO A 51 -17.91 6.00 18.45
CA PRO A 51 -17.18 6.97 17.66
C PRO A 51 -15.82 6.45 17.18
N ILE A 52 -15.53 6.66 15.90
CA ILE A 52 -14.19 6.38 15.34
C ILE A 52 -13.20 7.40 15.91
N PRO A 53 -12.04 6.96 16.46
CA PRO A 53 -11.03 7.89 16.96
C PRO A 53 -10.59 8.90 15.90
N ALA A 54 -10.50 10.18 16.25
CA ALA A 54 -10.10 11.26 15.32
C ALA A 54 -8.70 11.07 14.74
N THR A 55 -7.85 10.29 15.38
CA THR A 55 -6.51 9.93 14.92
C THR A 55 -6.52 8.79 13.89
N SER A 56 -7.65 8.08 13.71
CA SER A 56 -7.78 7.00 12.74
C SER A 56 -7.63 7.54 11.32
N LYS A 57 -6.76 6.91 10.53
CA LYS A 57 -6.55 7.23 9.11
C LYS A 57 -7.23 6.23 8.18
N GLY A 58 -7.77 5.16 8.73
CA GLY A 58 -8.49 4.15 7.99
C GLY A 58 -9.90 4.61 7.59
N LYS A 59 -10.49 3.86 6.67
CA LYS A 59 -11.89 4.02 6.24
C LYS A 59 -12.70 2.82 6.70
N SER A 60 -13.88 3.07 7.27
CA SER A 60 -14.78 1.99 7.62
C SER A 60 -15.30 1.26 6.38
N LEU A 61 -15.37 -0.05 6.46
CA LEU A 61 -15.92 -0.94 5.44
C LEU A 61 -17.36 -1.37 5.78
N ALA A 62 -17.94 -0.88 6.86
CA ALA A 62 -19.26 -1.30 7.34
C ALA A 62 -20.36 -1.06 6.31
N SER A 63 -20.27 0.03 5.54
CA SER A 63 -21.22 0.34 4.46
C SER A 63 -21.25 -0.71 3.36
N ALA A 64 -20.16 -1.44 3.12
CA ALA A 64 -20.12 -2.54 2.15
C ALA A 64 -21.07 -3.69 2.52
N PHE A 65 -21.39 -3.85 3.81
CA PHE A 65 -22.26 -4.91 4.32
C PHE A 65 -23.72 -4.49 4.39
N THR A 66 -23.99 -3.20 4.55
CA THR A 66 -25.33 -2.65 4.74
C THR A 66 -25.91 -2.06 3.46
N GLN A 67 -25.07 -1.51 2.58
CA GLN A 67 -25.47 -0.80 1.38
C GLN A 67 -24.60 -1.24 0.19
N ILE A 68 -25.17 -1.99 -0.73
CA ILE A 68 -24.46 -2.70 -1.83
C ILE A 68 -23.59 -1.78 -2.70
N ASN A 69 -23.74 -0.47 -2.66
CA ASN A 69 -23.08 0.48 -3.55
C ASN A 69 -22.24 1.56 -2.84
N GLN A 70 -22.03 1.48 -1.52
CA GLN A 70 -21.28 2.48 -0.76
C GLN A 70 -20.01 1.89 -0.15
N VAL A 71 -19.13 1.40 -0.99
CA VAL A 71 -17.81 0.98 -0.52
C VAL A 71 -16.86 2.18 -0.56
N PRO A 72 -16.00 2.37 0.46
CA PRO A 72 -15.04 3.46 0.47
C PRO A 72 -14.21 3.47 -0.81
N ASN A 73 -14.32 4.53 -1.61
CA ASN A 73 -13.51 4.65 -2.81
C ASN A 73 -12.10 5.10 -2.44
N ARG A 74 -11.12 4.36 -2.91
CA ARG A 74 -9.70 4.74 -2.91
C ARG A 74 -9.13 4.51 -4.29
N ASP A 75 -8.46 5.52 -4.80
CA ASP A 75 -7.75 5.40 -6.08
C ASP A 75 -6.43 4.65 -5.92
N TYR A 76 -5.85 4.71 -4.72
CA TYR A 76 -4.61 4.01 -4.38
C TYR A 76 -4.52 3.73 -2.87
N ILE A 77 -3.59 2.84 -2.52
CA ILE A 77 -3.15 2.61 -1.15
C ILE A 77 -1.64 2.84 -1.05
N VAL A 78 -1.18 3.15 0.17
CA VAL A 78 0.26 3.25 0.46
C VAL A 78 0.60 2.30 1.61
N VAL A 79 1.69 1.56 1.43
CA VAL A 79 2.26 0.67 2.45
C VAL A 79 3.64 1.17 2.81
N SER A 80 3.92 1.25 4.09
CA SER A 80 5.22 1.59 4.64
C SER A 80 5.92 0.34 5.14
N ASP A 81 7.20 0.22 4.87
CA ASP A 81 8.06 -0.84 5.40
C ASP A 81 9.33 -0.24 5.99
N GLN A 82 9.80 -0.83 7.07
CA GLN A 82 11.07 -0.51 7.70
C GLN A 82 11.80 -1.80 8.06
N LEU A 83 12.91 -2.03 7.41
CA LEU A 83 13.75 -3.18 7.66
C LEU A 83 14.66 -2.91 8.86
N SER A 84 14.33 -3.50 10.01
CA SER A 84 15.15 -3.43 11.23
C SER A 84 15.91 -4.73 11.51
N GLN A 85 15.87 -5.68 10.57
CA GLN A 85 16.45 -7.02 10.73
C GLN A 85 17.61 -7.23 9.76
N GLY A 86 18.62 -7.93 10.21
CA GLY A 86 19.78 -8.30 9.42
C GLY A 86 21.08 -8.13 10.20
N ALA A 87 22.13 -8.78 9.73
CA ALA A 87 23.47 -8.56 10.27
C ALA A 87 23.98 -7.17 9.87
N PRO A 88 24.76 -6.49 10.72
CA PRO A 88 25.43 -5.26 10.34
C PRO A 88 26.28 -5.43 9.08
N VAL A 89 26.24 -4.46 8.19
CA VAL A 89 27.08 -4.40 6.99
C VAL A 89 28.25 -3.48 7.29
N ASN A 90 29.48 -3.96 7.19
CA ASN A 90 30.69 -3.22 7.57
C ASN A 90 30.62 -2.59 8.99
N GLY A 91 30.03 -3.31 9.94
CA GLY A 91 29.88 -2.85 11.32
C GLY A 91 28.74 -1.84 11.54
N GLN A 92 27.98 -1.48 10.50
CA GLN A 92 26.86 -0.55 10.61
C GLN A 92 25.53 -1.30 10.45
N GLN A 93 24.60 -1.11 11.40
CA GLN A 93 23.23 -1.57 11.29
C GLN A 93 22.49 -0.72 10.26
N LEU A 94 22.03 -1.33 9.19
CA LEU A 94 21.22 -0.67 8.18
C LEU A 94 19.73 -0.85 8.53
N ASN A 95 18.99 0.24 8.44
CA ASN A 95 17.54 0.26 8.63
C ASN A 95 16.86 0.88 7.39
N PRO A 96 16.87 0.19 6.24
CA PRO A 96 16.21 0.69 5.05
C PRO A 96 14.72 0.89 5.31
N GLU A 97 14.20 1.98 4.80
CA GLU A 97 12.78 2.26 4.77
C GLU A 97 12.29 2.35 3.34
N GLY A 98 11.04 1.97 3.13
CA GLY A 98 10.39 2.06 1.84
C GLY A 98 8.95 2.53 1.95
N ARG A 99 8.45 3.04 0.83
CA ARG A 99 7.04 3.37 0.61
C ARG A 99 6.60 2.78 -0.70
N MET A 100 5.50 2.04 -0.68
CA MET A 100 4.88 1.45 -1.85
C MET A 100 3.51 2.05 -2.05
N LEU A 101 3.28 2.54 -3.26
CA LEU A 101 1.97 2.94 -3.75
C LEU A 101 1.43 1.87 -4.69
N ARG A 102 0.18 1.50 -4.51
CA ARG A 102 -0.54 0.55 -5.35
C ARG A 102 -1.86 1.18 -5.78
N ASN A 103 -2.05 1.38 -7.08
CA ASN A 103 -3.34 1.75 -7.68
C ASN A 103 -3.91 0.58 -8.50
N LYS A 104 -4.96 0.79 -9.29
CA LYS A 104 -5.63 -0.28 -10.04
C LYS A 104 -4.74 -0.97 -11.06
N GLN A 105 -3.78 -0.25 -11.65
CA GLN A 105 -2.93 -0.78 -12.72
C GLN A 105 -1.48 -0.90 -12.30
N PHE A 106 -0.97 0.08 -11.55
CA PHE A 106 0.45 0.19 -11.27
C PHE A 106 0.76 -0.06 -9.80
N LYS A 107 1.94 -0.60 -9.58
CA LYS A 107 2.58 -0.71 -8.29
C LYS A 107 3.96 -0.08 -8.38
N TYR A 108 4.16 0.95 -7.56
CA TYR A 108 5.38 1.74 -7.52
C TYR A 108 5.90 1.76 -6.09
N TRP A 109 7.20 1.56 -5.93
CA TRP A 109 7.82 1.78 -4.61
C TRP A 109 9.20 2.40 -4.72
N ILE A 110 9.60 2.99 -3.61
CA ILE A 110 10.91 3.57 -3.43
C ILE A 110 11.45 3.21 -2.05
N TYR A 111 12.73 2.86 -1.99
CA TYR A 111 13.51 2.71 -0.77
C TYR A 111 14.49 3.87 -0.61
N ASN A 112 14.82 4.22 0.65
CA ASN A 112 15.83 5.24 0.95
C ASN A 112 17.27 4.73 0.85
N TYR A 113 17.47 3.43 0.58
CA TYR A 113 18.77 2.79 0.54
C TYR A 113 18.83 1.71 -0.55
N GLY A 114 19.98 1.62 -1.21
CA GLY A 114 20.25 0.63 -2.26
C GLY A 114 20.72 1.25 -3.57
N THR A 115 21.13 0.42 -4.52
CA THR A 115 21.57 0.85 -5.87
C THR A 115 20.40 1.04 -6.82
N GLN A 116 19.32 0.31 -6.62
CA GLN A 116 18.08 0.44 -7.37
C GLN A 116 16.95 0.70 -6.37
N THR A 117 16.75 1.97 -6.07
CA THR A 117 15.81 2.38 -5.03
C THR A 117 14.37 2.44 -5.51
N GLU A 118 14.14 2.67 -6.81
CA GLU A 118 12.80 2.81 -7.38
C GLU A 118 12.44 1.65 -8.31
N VAL A 119 11.17 1.26 -8.26
CA VAL A 119 10.61 0.19 -9.10
C VAL A 119 9.17 0.55 -9.50
N LEU A 120 8.82 0.23 -10.76
CA LEU A 120 7.46 0.36 -11.29
C LEU A 120 7.05 -0.93 -11.98
N TYR A 121 5.89 -1.47 -11.65
CA TYR A 121 5.28 -2.60 -12.32
C TYR A 121 3.88 -2.28 -12.83
N ASP A 122 3.52 -2.79 -14.00
CA ASP A 122 2.15 -2.85 -14.50
C ASP A 122 1.54 -4.20 -14.10
N ILE A 123 0.90 -4.24 -12.95
CA ILE A 123 0.38 -5.47 -12.35
C ILE A 123 -0.87 -6.05 -13.05
N VAL A 124 -1.41 -5.34 -14.03
CA VAL A 124 -2.47 -5.86 -14.90
C VAL A 124 -1.86 -6.69 -16.01
N ASN A 125 -0.80 -6.21 -16.64
CA ASN A 125 -0.12 -6.89 -17.76
C ASN A 125 0.99 -7.82 -17.28
N ASP A 126 1.57 -7.55 -16.09
CA ASP A 126 2.62 -8.35 -15.44
C ASP A 126 2.24 -8.63 -13.96
N PRO A 127 1.25 -9.49 -13.71
CA PRO A 127 0.82 -9.82 -12.35
C PRO A 127 1.89 -10.54 -11.51
N GLY A 128 2.94 -11.04 -12.16
CA GLY A 128 4.11 -11.66 -11.53
C GLY A 128 5.21 -10.68 -11.15
N GLU A 129 5.05 -9.38 -11.46
CA GLU A 129 6.04 -8.33 -11.14
C GLU A 129 7.46 -8.67 -11.62
N MET A 130 7.57 -9.18 -12.86
CA MET A 130 8.82 -9.70 -13.42
C MET A 130 9.61 -8.62 -14.16
N VAL A 131 8.94 -7.59 -14.71
CA VAL A 131 9.55 -6.57 -15.56
C VAL A 131 9.47 -5.21 -14.90
N ASN A 132 10.60 -4.71 -14.41
CA ASN A 132 10.67 -3.37 -13.85
C ASN A 132 10.67 -2.30 -14.96
N LEU A 133 9.64 -1.47 -14.98
CA LEU A 133 9.36 -0.46 -16.00
C LEU A 133 9.94 0.92 -15.68
N ILE A 134 10.75 1.05 -14.62
CA ILE A 134 11.25 2.36 -14.14
C ILE A 134 12.00 3.16 -15.22
N ASN A 135 12.67 2.47 -16.14
CA ASN A 135 13.45 3.07 -17.22
C ASN A 135 12.78 2.93 -18.61
N ASP A 136 11.55 2.42 -18.68
CA ASP A 136 10.84 2.28 -19.95
C ASP A 136 10.17 3.63 -20.33
N PRO A 137 10.55 4.23 -21.48
CA PRO A 137 10.01 5.52 -21.91
C PRO A 137 8.49 5.50 -22.14
N ASN A 138 7.90 4.35 -22.45
CA ASN A 138 6.46 4.19 -22.66
C ASN A 138 5.68 4.37 -21.36
N TYR A 139 6.31 4.19 -20.21
CA TYR A 139 5.69 4.31 -18.88
C TYR A 139 6.05 5.60 -18.13
N THR A 140 6.73 6.55 -18.78
CA THR A 140 7.15 7.81 -18.16
C THR A 140 5.97 8.58 -17.51
N THR A 141 4.82 8.62 -18.16
CA THR A 141 3.62 9.29 -17.63
C THR A 141 3.07 8.56 -16.41
N ALA A 142 3.00 7.23 -16.46
CA ALA A 142 2.56 6.41 -15.33
C ALA A 142 3.48 6.60 -14.12
N LEU A 143 4.80 6.59 -14.34
CA LEU A 143 5.79 6.83 -13.29
C LEU A 143 5.63 8.22 -12.65
N LYS A 144 5.49 9.28 -13.45
CA LYS A 144 5.24 10.64 -12.93
C LYS A 144 3.97 10.70 -12.08
N ASN A 145 2.90 10.04 -12.51
CA ASN A 145 1.65 10.02 -11.76
C ASN A 145 1.80 9.28 -10.43
N CYS A 146 2.47 8.12 -10.41
CA CYS A 146 2.72 7.38 -9.17
C CYS A 146 3.59 8.17 -8.18
N ARG A 147 4.64 8.83 -8.67
CA ARG A 147 5.49 9.71 -7.84
C ARG A 147 4.68 10.85 -7.25
N ALA A 148 3.88 11.56 -8.07
CA ALA A 148 3.03 12.65 -7.61
C ALA A 148 1.99 12.21 -6.58
N GLN A 149 1.35 11.05 -6.78
CA GLN A 149 0.41 10.48 -5.81
C GLN A 149 1.09 10.15 -4.49
N LEU A 150 2.27 9.51 -4.53
CA LEU A 150 3.01 9.17 -3.32
C LEU A 150 3.50 10.42 -2.58
N PHE A 151 3.96 11.43 -3.30
CA PHE A 151 4.38 12.72 -2.74
C PHE A 151 3.20 13.45 -2.08
N SER A 152 2.04 13.49 -2.74
CA SER A 152 0.81 14.07 -2.20
C SER A 152 0.38 13.37 -0.91
N TRP A 153 0.40 12.03 -0.90
CA TRP A 153 0.13 11.24 0.29
C TRP A 153 1.11 11.56 1.43
N ALA A 154 2.40 11.58 1.14
CA ALA A 154 3.43 11.87 2.15
C ALA A 154 3.27 13.27 2.74
N THR A 155 2.85 14.24 1.94
CA THR A 155 2.56 15.61 2.37
C THR A 155 1.33 15.66 3.28
N GLU A 156 0.24 15.01 2.87
CA GLU A 156 -1.02 14.94 3.63
C GLU A 156 -0.82 14.31 5.01
N TYR A 157 -0.10 13.19 5.05
CA TYR A 157 0.13 12.43 6.29
C TYR A 157 1.37 12.88 7.07
N LYS A 158 2.08 13.91 6.59
CA LYS A 158 3.34 14.43 7.19
C LYS A 158 4.37 13.31 7.39
N ASP A 159 4.47 12.42 6.38
CA ASP A 159 5.39 11.29 6.44
C ASP A 159 6.84 11.77 6.36
N PRO A 160 7.72 11.45 7.31
CA PRO A 160 9.11 11.89 7.30
C PRO A 160 9.92 11.35 6.12
N PHE A 161 9.41 10.32 5.43
CA PHE A 161 10.02 9.75 4.24
C PHE A 161 9.96 10.69 3.02
N ILE A 162 9.15 11.77 3.08
CA ILE A 162 8.98 12.74 1.98
C ILE A 162 10.32 13.29 1.46
N LYS A 163 11.33 13.40 2.31
CA LYS A 163 12.68 13.86 1.94
C LYS A 163 13.41 12.96 0.93
N TYR A 164 12.96 11.73 0.76
CA TYR A 164 13.52 10.77 -0.19
C TYR A 164 12.70 10.64 -1.47
N LEU A 165 11.51 11.25 -1.52
CA LEU A 165 10.63 11.17 -2.68
C LEU A 165 11.13 12.09 -3.78
N VAL A 166 11.13 11.58 -4.99
CA VAL A 166 11.43 12.35 -6.21
C VAL A 166 10.16 13.12 -6.61
N ASN A 167 10.32 14.40 -6.85
CA ASN A 167 9.23 15.29 -7.25
C ASN A 167 9.11 15.38 -8.78
#